data_d7c2c88d56edff086e0ec93504c9b31d
#
_entry.id   d7c2c88d56edff086e0ec93504c9b31d
#
_cell.length_a   1.000
_cell.length_b   1.000
_cell.length_c   1.000
_cell.angle_alpha   90.00
_cell.angle_beta   90.00
_cell.angle_gamma   90.00
#
_symmetry.space_group_name_H-M   'P 1'
#
loop_
_entity.id
_entity.type
_entity.pdbx_description
1 polymer ?
#
loop_
_entity_poly.entity_id
_entity_poly.type
_entity_poly.pdbx_seq_one_letter_code
_entity_poly.pdbx_strand_id
1 'polypeptide(L)'
;MIRNYIAVFLIIPYLACAQTENKSATYKENNAKIQVEMDNVIRPAMQEFNIPGVAVAVTINGENYFYNYGFASKETQQPVSSETIFEIGSISKTFTATIAAYAEVNGKLSFSENVSKYLPALRGSAFDKVSVLNAATHTTGGLPLQFPDEIIDNNQAIKYFKTWKPKFEAGTQRSYSNPGTGLLGMAAAASLDQPFEKIMEKTIFPALGMMHSYITVPQAQMKNYAYGYSKTDEPIRVNPGPLASEAYGVKSTANDMIHYVDAHLQLLKLDKKLQTAIQNTHIGYFKIGEMTQDLIWEQYPYPVEVSQLLAGNSSKIIFEDNVATKISPPVKPDANVLINKTGSTNGFGGYVAFVPARRIGIVILANKNYPITARVTIAHHILNQLDRLAPLKAK
;
A
#
# COMPACT_ATOMS: atom_id res chain seq x y z
N MET A 1 15.65 -71.98 1.55
CA MET A 1 16.03 -70.59 1.24
C MET A 1 14.94 -69.68 1.78
N ILE A 2 15.16 -69.15 2.96
CA ILE A 2 14.21 -68.22 3.64
C ILE A 2 14.75 -66.80 3.40
N ARG A 3 13.97 -65.98 2.71
CA ARG A 3 14.28 -64.57 2.44
C ARG A 3 13.68 -63.70 3.53
N ASN A 4 14.56 -63.13 4.36
CA ASN A 4 14.18 -62.14 5.35
C ASN A 4 13.81 -60.84 4.64
N TYR A 5 12.56 -60.37 4.78
CA TYR A 5 12.14 -58.99 4.53
C TYR A 5 12.19 -58.19 5.82
N ILE A 6 13.19 -57.33 5.94
CA ILE A 6 13.25 -56.35 7.02
C ILE A 6 12.32 -55.18 6.61
N ALA A 7 11.31 -54.97 7.45
CA ALA A 7 10.38 -53.87 7.30
C ALA A 7 11.08 -52.54 7.70
N VAL A 8 11.20 -51.64 6.76
CA VAL A 8 11.54 -50.21 6.99
C VAL A 8 10.23 -49.43 6.98
N PHE A 9 9.54 -49.38 8.10
CA PHE A 9 8.42 -48.47 8.33
C PHE A 9 8.48 -47.98 9.75
N LEU A 10 8.52 -46.63 9.96
CA LEU A 10 8.25 -45.86 11.19
C LEU A 10 9.32 -44.83 11.57
N ILE A 11 9.72 -43.94 10.64
CA ILE A 11 10.47 -42.71 11.03
C ILE A 11 9.80 -41.42 10.54
N ILE A 12 8.85 -41.45 9.59
CA ILE A 12 8.29 -40.26 8.97
C ILE A 12 7.34 -39.43 9.88
N PRO A 13 6.49 -39.99 10.77
CA PRO A 13 5.59 -39.17 11.61
C PRO A 13 6.30 -38.38 12.72
N TYR A 14 7.42 -38.87 13.26
CA TYR A 14 8.12 -38.20 14.36
C TYR A 14 8.83 -36.89 13.92
N LEU A 15 9.40 -36.86 12.74
CA LEU A 15 10.08 -35.67 12.19
C LEU A 15 9.07 -34.55 11.86
N ALA A 16 7.90 -34.89 11.32
CA ALA A 16 6.86 -33.91 11.02
C ALA A 16 6.25 -33.28 12.30
N CYS A 17 6.07 -34.07 13.37
CA CYS A 17 5.56 -33.58 14.65
C CYS A 17 6.57 -32.66 15.33
N ALA A 18 7.85 -33.02 15.36
CA ALA A 18 8.91 -32.22 15.96
C ALA A 18 9.15 -30.89 15.20
N GLN A 19 8.99 -30.89 13.87
CA GLN A 19 9.07 -29.66 13.08
C GLN A 19 7.88 -28.71 13.32
N THR A 20 6.68 -29.25 13.53
CA THR A 20 5.48 -28.46 13.83
C THR A 20 5.52 -27.86 15.23
N GLU A 21 5.99 -28.62 16.21
CA GLU A 21 6.18 -28.13 17.59
C GLU A 21 7.25 -27.06 17.67
N ASN A 22 8.36 -27.21 16.94
CA ASN A 22 9.43 -26.21 16.91
C ASN A 22 8.98 -24.90 16.24
N LYS A 23 8.21 -24.97 15.14
CA LYS A 23 7.60 -23.78 14.51
C LYS A 23 6.63 -23.07 15.45
N SER A 24 5.78 -23.80 16.16
CA SER A 24 4.84 -23.23 17.13
C SER A 24 5.57 -22.54 18.30
N ALA A 25 6.67 -23.11 18.79
CA ALA A 25 7.50 -22.51 19.84
C ALA A 25 8.17 -21.22 19.36
N THR A 26 8.78 -21.23 18.19
CA THR A 26 9.43 -20.05 17.57
C THR A 26 8.41 -18.94 17.33
N TYR A 27 7.20 -19.26 16.82
CA TYR A 27 6.12 -18.28 16.64
C TYR A 27 5.75 -17.60 17.96
N LYS A 28 5.54 -18.37 19.02
CA LYS A 28 5.18 -17.83 20.35
C LYS A 28 6.28 -16.94 20.92
N GLU A 29 7.54 -17.35 20.78
CA GLU A 29 8.68 -16.57 21.24
C GLU A 29 8.82 -15.25 20.48
N ASN A 30 8.74 -15.28 19.14
CA ASN A 30 8.78 -14.09 18.29
C ASN A 30 7.61 -13.17 18.64
N ASN A 31 6.39 -13.70 18.73
CA ASN A 31 5.21 -12.92 19.08
C ASN A 31 5.37 -12.18 20.41
N ALA A 32 5.90 -12.85 21.45
CA ALA A 32 6.12 -12.22 22.74
C ALA A 32 7.17 -11.10 22.68
N LYS A 33 8.27 -11.29 21.94
CA LYS A 33 9.30 -10.26 21.74
C LYS A 33 8.75 -9.06 20.97
N ILE A 34 8.04 -9.30 19.89
CA ILE A 34 7.45 -8.24 19.06
C ILE A 34 6.36 -7.48 19.85
N GLN A 35 5.55 -8.18 20.66
CA GLN A 35 4.52 -7.54 21.50
C GLN A 35 5.12 -6.50 22.45
N VAL A 36 6.26 -6.79 23.08
CA VAL A 36 6.96 -5.84 23.97
C VAL A 36 7.38 -4.59 23.20
N GLU A 37 7.99 -4.76 22.03
CA GLU A 37 8.40 -3.64 21.18
C GLU A 37 7.21 -2.82 20.68
N MET A 38 6.10 -3.49 20.30
CA MET A 38 4.85 -2.84 19.92
C MET A 38 4.27 -2.00 21.06
N ASP A 39 4.17 -2.57 22.26
CA ASP A 39 3.63 -1.86 23.42
C ASP A 39 4.46 -0.61 23.76
N ASN A 40 5.78 -0.70 23.62
CA ASN A 40 6.72 0.40 23.89
C ASN A 40 6.57 1.59 22.91
N VAL A 41 6.07 1.37 21.69
CA VAL A 41 5.95 2.45 20.69
C VAL A 41 4.50 2.83 20.38
N ILE A 42 3.56 1.87 20.39
CA ILE A 42 2.15 2.16 20.02
C ILE A 42 1.41 2.83 21.17
N ARG A 43 1.53 2.32 22.41
CA ARG A 43 0.79 2.92 23.55
C ARG A 43 1.18 4.37 23.83
N PRO A 44 2.47 4.77 23.84
CA PRO A 44 2.84 6.18 23.95
C PRO A 44 2.29 7.04 22.81
N ALA A 45 2.38 6.57 21.56
CA ALA A 45 1.86 7.30 20.41
C ALA A 45 0.32 7.48 20.48
N MET A 46 -0.40 6.44 20.93
CA MET A 46 -1.86 6.56 21.15
C MET A 46 -2.20 7.65 22.18
N GLN A 47 -1.43 7.74 23.26
CA GLN A 47 -1.61 8.79 24.28
C GLN A 47 -1.24 10.17 23.76
N GLU A 48 -0.06 10.30 23.12
CA GLU A 48 0.45 11.57 22.60
C GLU A 48 -0.49 12.19 21.56
N PHE A 49 -1.00 11.38 20.64
CA PHE A 49 -1.80 11.85 19.50
C PHE A 49 -3.31 11.61 19.67
N ASN A 50 -3.75 11.19 20.86
CA ASN A 50 -5.15 10.88 21.16
C ASN A 50 -5.78 9.94 20.13
N ILE A 51 -5.10 8.81 19.84
CA ILE A 51 -5.54 7.81 18.86
C ILE A 51 -6.46 6.80 19.55
N PRO A 52 -7.76 6.71 19.18
CA PRO A 52 -8.68 5.79 19.85
C PRO A 52 -8.39 4.32 19.60
N GLY A 53 -7.94 3.98 18.39
CA GLY A 53 -7.70 2.61 18.00
C GLY A 53 -6.62 2.45 16.95
N VAL A 54 -5.82 1.39 17.09
CA VAL A 54 -4.73 1.02 16.15
C VAL A 54 -4.75 -0.48 15.93
N ALA A 55 -4.66 -0.88 14.65
CA ALA A 55 -4.36 -2.25 14.25
C ALA A 55 -2.99 -2.28 13.58
N VAL A 56 -2.11 -3.15 14.04
CA VAL A 56 -0.79 -3.41 13.44
C VAL A 56 -0.71 -4.86 13.01
N ALA A 57 -0.24 -5.09 11.79
CA ALA A 57 0.16 -6.41 11.34
C ALA A 57 1.61 -6.37 10.86
N VAL A 58 2.37 -7.42 11.18
CA VAL A 58 3.73 -7.60 10.69
C VAL A 58 3.89 -9.00 10.11
N THR A 59 4.81 -9.14 9.15
CA THR A 59 5.18 -10.44 8.59
C THR A 59 6.67 -10.68 8.71
N ILE A 60 7.04 -11.93 9.03
CA ILE A 60 8.41 -12.45 8.95
C ILE A 60 8.36 -13.73 8.14
N ASN A 61 8.90 -13.72 6.92
CA ASN A 61 8.86 -14.89 6.01
C ASN A 61 7.47 -15.46 5.72
N GLY A 62 6.40 -14.65 5.81
CA GLY A 62 5.01 -15.08 5.64
C GLY A 62 4.35 -15.59 6.93
N GLU A 63 5.03 -15.54 8.06
CA GLU A 63 4.40 -15.69 9.38
C GLU A 63 3.87 -14.34 9.83
N ASN A 64 2.56 -14.22 9.98
CA ASN A 64 1.86 -12.96 10.26
C ASN A 64 1.51 -12.86 11.75
N TYR A 65 1.78 -11.68 12.34
CA TYR A 65 1.51 -11.34 13.73
C TYR A 65 0.64 -10.09 13.78
N PHE A 66 -0.33 -10.06 14.71
CA PHE A 66 -1.34 -9.01 14.83
C PHE A 66 -1.37 -8.41 16.23
N TYR A 67 -1.35 -7.07 16.30
CA TYR A 67 -1.37 -6.29 17.53
C TYR A 67 -2.45 -5.23 17.41
N ASN A 68 -3.47 -5.33 18.27
CA ASN A 68 -4.65 -4.50 18.21
C ASN A 68 -4.82 -3.73 19.52
N TYR A 69 -5.09 -2.44 19.42
CA TYR A 69 -5.14 -1.54 20.56
C TYR A 69 -6.38 -0.66 20.50
N GLY A 70 -7.00 -0.42 21.66
CA GLY A 70 -8.09 0.53 21.82
C GLY A 70 -9.36 0.14 21.08
N PHE A 71 -10.10 1.14 20.57
CA PHE A 71 -11.46 1.01 20.11
C PHE A 71 -11.65 1.43 18.65
N ALA A 72 -12.40 0.65 17.90
CA ALA A 72 -12.89 0.97 16.54
C ALA A 72 -13.98 2.06 16.57
N SER A 73 -14.70 2.17 17.70
CA SER A 73 -15.67 3.22 18.01
C SER A 73 -15.57 3.57 19.48
N LYS A 74 -15.38 4.86 19.79
CA LYS A 74 -15.39 5.39 21.17
C LYS A 74 -16.77 5.30 21.79
N GLU A 75 -17.81 5.51 20.98
CA GLU A 75 -19.21 5.58 21.42
C GLU A 75 -19.71 4.20 21.85
N THR A 76 -19.37 3.16 21.11
CA THR A 76 -19.79 1.77 21.40
C THR A 76 -18.75 0.98 22.17
N GLN A 77 -17.55 1.54 22.35
CA GLN A 77 -16.37 0.86 22.95
C GLN A 77 -16.04 -0.48 22.25
N GLN A 78 -16.37 -0.58 20.96
CA GLN A 78 -16.04 -1.76 20.17
C GLN A 78 -14.51 -1.88 20.05
N PRO A 79 -13.89 -2.97 20.51
CA PRO A 79 -12.44 -3.11 20.45
C PRO A 79 -11.96 -3.23 19.00
N VAL A 80 -10.75 -2.77 18.74
CA VAL A 80 -10.04 -3.03 17.48
C VAL A 80 -9.66 -4.50 17.41
N SER A 81 -9.79 -5.08 16.21
CA SER A 81 -9.33 -6.43 15.88
C SER A 81 -8.61 -6.43 14.52
N SER A 82 -7.97 -7.55 14.15
CA SER A 82 -7.38 -7.74 12.83
C SER A 82 -8.38 -7.63 11.68
N GLU A 83 -9.69 -7.78 11.98
CA GLU A 83 -10.80 -7.69 11.04
C GLU A 83 -11.52 -6.33 11.06
N THR A 84 -11.06 -5.40 11.89
CA THR A 84 -11.59 -4.03 11.89
C THR A 84 -11.23 -3.35 10.56
N ILE A 85 -12.24 -2.78 9.89
CA ILE A 85 -12.08 -2.11 8.61
C ILE A 85 -11.70 -0.64 8.85
N PHE A 86 -10.58 -0.20 8.27
CA PHE A 86 -10.08 1.18 8.30
C PHE A 86 -10.06 1.77 6.89
N GLU A 87 -10.18 3.08 6.77
CA GLU A 87 -9.82 3.80 5.56
C GLU A 87 -8.29 3.83 5.43
N ILE A 88 -7.78 3.32 4.32
CA ILE A 88 -6.32 3.29 4.11
C ILE A 88 -5.79 4.52 3.37
N GLY A 89 -6.68 5.44 2.97
CA GLY A 89 -6.32 6.68 2.30
C GLY A 89 -5.45 6.45 1.08
N SER A 90 -4.37 7.21 0.95
CA SER A 90 -3.47 7.16 -0.22
C SER A 90 -2.69 5.84 -0.40
N ILE A 91 -2.75 4.90 0.53
CA ILE A 91 -2.27 3.54 0.28
C ILE A 91 -3.11 2.90 -0.84
N SER A 92 -4.37 3.31 -1.04
CA SER A 92 -5.23 2.89 -2.15
C SER A 92 -4.57 3.05 -3.53
N LYS A 93 -3.74 4.08 -3.71
CA LYS A 93 -3.04 4.36 -4.97
C LYS A 93 -2.13 3.21 -5.43
N THR A 94 -1.59 2.44 -4.49
CA THR A 94 -0.72 1.31 -4.81
C THR A 94 -1.48 0.19 -5.51
N PHE A 95 -2.75 0.00 -5.16
CA PHE A 95 -3.64 -0.92 -5.88
C PHE A 95 -3.96 -0.42 -7.28
N THR A 96 -4.13 0.88 -7.47
CA THR A 96 -4.31 1.49 -8.79
C THR A 96 -3.09 1.25 -9.67
N ALA A 97 -1.88 1.41 -9.11
CA ALA A 97 -0.63 1.05 -9.80
C ALA A 97 -0.58 -0.44 -10.16
N THR A 98 -1.03 -1.32 -9.25
CA THR A 98 -1.12 -2.77 -9.50
C THR A 98 -2.07 -3.09 -10.64
N ILE A 99 -3.25 -2.45 -10.72
CA ILE A 99 -4.20 -2.62 -11.84
C ILE A 99 -3.57 -2.14 -13.16
N ALA A 100 -2.90 -0.98 -13.17
CA ALA A 100 -2.24 -0.45 -14.36
C ALA A 100 -1.11 -1.37 -14.84
N ALA A 101 -0.27 -1.87 -13.92
CA ALA A 101 0.78 -2.84 -14.22
C ALA A 101 0.19 -4.17 -14.70
N TYR A 102 -0.94 -4.61 -14.14
CA TYR A 102 -1.66 -5.81 -14.60
C TYR A 102 -2.20 -5.63 -16.03
N ALA A 103 -2.72 -4.44 -16.35
CA ALA A 103 -3.14 -4.11 -17.71
C ALA A 103 -1.95 -4.13 -18.68
N GLU A 104 -0.77 -3.64 -18.28
CA GLU A 104 0.45 -3.66 -19.09
C GLU A 104 0.93 -5.09 -19.34
N VAL A 105 1.03 -5.92 -18.31
CA VAL A 105 1.44 -7.35 -18.42
C VAL A 105 0.49 -8.13 -19.32
N ASN A 106 -0.79 -7.74 -19.39
CA ASN A 106 -1.78 -8.31 -20.32
C ASN A 106 -1.74 -7.69 -21.73
N GLY A 107 -0.79 -6.77 -22.00
CA GLY A 107 -0.67 -6.11 -23.33
C GLY A 107 -1.82 -5.17 -23.67
N LYS A 108 -2.58 -4.72 -22.66
CA LYS A 108 -3.73 -3.82 -22.82
C LYS A 108 -3.37 -2.35 -22.64
N LEU A 109 -2.34 -2.08 -21.84
CA LEU A 109 -1.84 -0.75 -21.53
C LEU A 109 -0.33 -0.72 -21.79
N SER A 110 0.23 0.46 -22.06
CA SER A 110 1.67 0.73 -21.99
C SER A 110 1.93 2.02 -21.23
N PHE A 111 2.85 1.98 -20.29
CA PHE A 111 3.23 3.17 -19.53
C PHE A 111 3.89 4.25 -20.38
N SER A 112 4.48 3.90 -21.53
CA SER A 112 5.08 4.87 -22.47
C SER A 112 4.07 5.61 -23.34
N GLU A 113 2.84 5.11 -23.45
CA GLU A 113 1.78 5.73 -24.24
C GLU A 113 1.12 6.89 -23.49
N ASN A 114 0.57 7.83 -24.26
CA ASN A 114 -0.11 8.98 -23.68
C ASN A 114 -1.48 8.62 -23.12
N VAL A 115 -1.88 9.32 -22.05
CA VAL A 115 -3.18 9.13 -21.36
C VAL A 115 -4.35 9.24 -22.33
N SER A 116 -4.30 10.18 -23.29
CA SER A 116 -5.36 10.41 -24.30
C SER A 116 -5.56 9.24 -25.26
N LYS A 117 -4.61 8.30 -25.36
CA LYS A 117 -4.78 7.05 -26.11
C LYS A 117 -5.88 6.19 -25.49
N TYR A 118 -5.90 6.08 -24.16
CA TYR A 118 -6.84 5.27 -23.39
C TYR A 118 -8.10 6.05 -22.99
N LEU A 119 -8.00 7.38 -22.92
CA LEU A 119 -9.09 8.29 -22.60
C LEU A 119 -9.38 9.23 -23.78
N PRO A 120 -10.09 8.78 -24.84
CA PRO A 120 -10.31 9.57 -26.06
C PRO A 120 -11.00 10.92 -25.82
N ALA A 121 -11.77 11.03 -24.71
CA ALA A 121 -12.36 12.29 -24.29
C ALA A 121 -11.32 13.40 -24.00
N LEU A 122 -10.05 13.04 -23.77
CA LEU A 122 -8.95 13.98 -23.47
C LEU A 122 -8.07 14.29 -24.69
N ARG A 123 -8.40 13.82 -25.89
CA ARG A 123 -7.67 14.17 -27.12
C ARG A 123 -7.81 15.65 -27.41
N GLY A 124 -6.73 16.26 -27.90
CA GLY A 124 -6.63 17.70 -28.12
C GLY A 124 -6.33 18.51 -26.86
N SER A 125 -6.09 17.87 -25.73
CA SER A 125 -5.70 18.50 -24.47
C SER A 125 -4.21 18.30 -24.16
N ALA A 126 -3.75 18.79 -22.99
CA ALA A 126 -2.39 18.58 -22.50
C ALA A 126 -2.03 17.07 -22.37
N PHE A 127 -3.02 16.20 -22.21
CA PHE A 127 -2.83 14.76 -22.05
C PHE A 127 -2.42 14.01 -23.33
N ASP A 128 -2.35 14.69 -24.46
CA ASP A 128 -1.66 14.18 -25.66
C ASP A 128 -0.13 14.16 -25.51
N LYS A 129 0.41 14.78 -24.43
CA LYS A 129 1.85 14.84 -24.12
C LYS A 129 2.18 14.30 -22.72
N VAL A 130 1.20 13.83 -21.97
CA VAL A 130 1.36 13.22 -20.64
C VAL A 130 1.20 11.72 -20.78
N SER A 131 2.26 10.97 -20.49
CA SER A 131 2.22 9.51 -20.55
C SER A 131 1.49 8.90 -19.34
N VAL A 132 1.06 7.64 -19.46
CA VAL A 132 0.53 6.87 -18.34
C VAL A 132 1.57 6.75 -17.23
N LEU A 133 2.88 6.66 -17.57
CA LEU A 133 3.97 6.69 -16.60
C LEU A 133 3.97 7.97 -15.77
N ASN A 134 3.77 9.11 -16.41
CA ASN A 134 3.72 10.39 -15.69
C ASN A 134 2.58 10.43 -14.66
N ALA A 135 1.42 9.84 -14.99
CA ALA A 135 0.32 9.71 -14.04
C ALA A 135 0.68 8.76 -12.86
N ALA A 136 1.37 7.65 -13.16
CA ALA A 136 1.78 6.65 -12.18
C ALA A 136 2.96 7.08 -11.27
N THR A 137 3.66 8.18 -11.63
CA THR A 137 4.83 8.68 -10.90
C THR A 137 4.64 10.10 -10.37
N HIS A 138 3.43 10.65 -10.45
CA HIS A 138 3.10 12.03 -10.06
C HIS A 138 3.89 13.10 -10.83
N THR A 139 4.30 12.80 -12.06
CA THR A 139 5.12 13.72 -12.89
C THR A 139 4.37 14.26 -14.09
N THR A 140 3.06 14.50 -13.95
CA THR A 140 2.16 14.95 -15.03
C THR A 140 2.40 16.38 -15.53
N GLY A 141 3.21 17.17 -14.80
CA GLY A 141 3.44 18.58 -15.11
C GLY A 141 2.67 19.54 -14.20
N GLY A 142 2.37 19.14 -12.95
CA GLY A 142 1.79 20.01 -11.93
C GLY A 142 0.28 19.89 -11.76
N LEU A 143 -0.30 18.69 -11.93
CA LEU A 143 -1.67 18.45 -11.45
C LEU A 143 -1.73 18.69 -9.93
N PRO A 144 -2.82 19.31 -9.40
CA PRO A 144 -2.92 19.63 -7.99
C PRO A 144 -3.07 18.37 -7.14
N LEU A 145 -2.85 18.51 -5.81
CA LEU A 145 -3.08 17.44 -4.84
C LEU A 145 -4.54 16.97 -4.86
N GLN A 146 -5.48 17.90 -4.89
CA GLN A 146 -6.93 17.68 -4.95
C GLN A 146 -7.52 18.44 -6.12
N PHE A 147 -8.69 18.00 -6.60
CA PHE A 147 -9.50 18.83 -7.46
C PHE A 147 -9.89 20.13 -6.75
N PRO A 148 -10.08 21.25 -7.49
CA PRO A 148 -10.77 22.43 -6.97
C PRO A 148 -12.15 22.05 -6.41
N ASP A 149 -12.60 22.79 -5.39
CA ASP A 149 -13.83 22.47 -4.63
C ASP A 149 -15.11 22.43 -5.49
N GLU A 150 -15.13 23.19 -6.60
CA GLU A 150 -16.24 23.19 -7.56
C GLU A 150 -16.36 21.91 -8.39
N ILE A 151 -15.35 21.05 -8.39
CA ILE A 151 -15.35 19.76 -9.10
C ILE A 151 -15.84 18.68 -8.14
N ILE A 152 -17.11 18.33 -8.24
CA ILE A 152 -17.78 17.44 -7.28
C ILE A 152 -18.12 16.05 -7.85
N ASP A 153 -17.98 15.84 -9.15
CA ASP A 153 -18.26 14.55 -9.81
C ASP A 153 -17.27 14.22 -10.94
N ASN A 154 -17.32 12.99 -11.44
CA ASN A 154 -16.41 12.50 -12.47
C ASN A 154 -16.62 13.18 -13.84
N ASN A 155 -17.84 13.66 -14.16
CA ASN A 155 -18.09 14.38 -15.40
C ASN A 155 -17.41 15.77 -15.38
N GLN A 156 -17.46 16.43 -14.23
CA GLN A 156 -16.77 17.70 -14.02
C GLN A 156 -15.25 17.50 -14.00
N ALA A 157 -14.75 16.39 -13.41
CA ALA A 157 -13.33 16.03 -13.47
C ALA A 157 -12.83 15.88 -14.92
N ILE A 158 -13.59 15.22 -15.81
CA ILE A 158 -13.25 15.13 -17.23
C ILE A 158 -13.21 16.51 -17.90
N LYS A 159 -14.17 17.40 -17.60
CA LYS A 159 -14.15 18.78 -18.12
C LYS A 159 -12.93 19.55 -17.63
N TYR A 160 -12.61 19.41 -16.34
CA TYR A 160 -11.42 20.01 -15.75
C TYR A 160 -10.14 19.53 -16.47
N PHE A 161 -9.97 18.24 -16.69
CA PHE A 161 -8.82 17.70 -17.43
C PHE A 161 -8.72 18.23 -18.85
N LYS A 162 -9.82 18.40 -19.57
CA LYS A 162 -9.81 18.96 -20.94
C LYS A 162 -9.22 20.36 -21.01
N THR A 163 -9.43 21.17 -19.99
CA THR A 163 -9.03 22.59 -19.97
C THR A 163 -7.76 22.82 -19.12
N TRP A 164 -7.32 21.83 -18.36
CA TRP A 164 -6.13 21.93 -17.51
C TRP A 164 -4.88 22.27 -18.34
N LYS A 165 -4.06 23.16 -17.80
CA LYS A 165 -2.78 23.55 -18.40
C LYS A 165 -1.65 23.15 -17.47
N PRO A 166 -0.61 22.44 -17.96
CA PRO A 166 0.53 22.08 -17.15
C PRO A 166 1.34 23.32 -16.75
N LYS A 167 1.86 23.31 -15.53
CA LYS A 167 2.80 24.31 -15.01
C LYS A 167 4.23 24.01 -15.46
N PHE A 168 4.52 22.71 -15.66
CA PHE A 168 5.85 22.18 -15.97
C PHE A 168 5.75 21.20 -17.13
N GLU A 169 6.88 20.94 -17.78
CA GLU A 169 7.00 19.82 -18.69
C GLU A 169 6.80 18.49 -17.94
N ALA A 170 6.03 17.58 -18.52
CA ALA A 170 5.81 16.26 -17.92
C ALA A 170 7.14 15.51 -17.74
N GLY A 171 7.32 14.91 -16.57
CA GLY A 171 8.55 14.19 -16.21
C GLY A 171 9.64 15.05 -15.57
N THR A 172 9.44 16.36 -15.34
CA THR A 172 10.47 17.25 -14.76
C THR A 172 10.23 17.58 -13.28
N GLN A 173 8.98 17.58 -12.85
CA GLN A 173 8.57 17.86 -11.46
C GLN A 173 7.62 16.77 -10.97
N ARG A 174 7.81 16.35 -9.71
CA ARG A 174 6.83 15.54 -8.99
C ARG A 174 5.89 16.44 -8.23
N SER A 175 4.64 16.43 -8.62
CA SER A 175 3.52 17.08 -7.94
C SER A 175 2.56 16.00 -7.48
N TYR A 176 2.55 15.70 -6.19
CA TYR A 176 1.71 14.62 -5.64
C TYR A 176 0.23 14.91 -5.89
N SER A 177 -0.49 14.00 -6.55
CA SER A 177 -1.80 14.29 -7.12
C SER A 177 -2.79 13.13 -6.99
N ASN A 178 -3.97 13.40 -6.40
CA ASN A 178 -5.12 12.50 -6.45
C ASN A 178 -5.76 12.50 -7.86
N PRO A 179 -5.98 13.67 -8.52
CA PRO A 179 -6.40 13.70 -9.93
C PRO A 179 -5.49 12.90 -10.87
N GLY A 180 -4.15 12.99 -10.66
CA GLY A 180 -3.19 12.23 -11.47
C GLY A 180 -3.34 10.72 -11.30
N THR A 181 -3.54 10.25 -10.08
CA THR A 181 -3.83 8.82 -9.84
C THR A 181 -5.20 8.43 -10.37
N GLY A 182 -6.20 9.30 -10.27
CA GLY A 182 -7.51 9.11 -10.91
C GLY A 182 -7.38 8.85 -12.40
N LEU A 183 -6.57 9.67 -13.11
CA LEU A 183 -6.28 9.45 -14.53
C LEU A 183 -5.62 8.09 -14.80
N LEU A 184 -4.66 7.68 -13.96
CA LEU A 184 -4.04 6.36 -14.06
C LEU A 184 -5.08 5.23 -13.96
N GLY A 185 -5.95 5.30 -12.96
CA GLY A 185 -6.99 4.30 -12.74
C GLY A 185 -8.02 4.29 -13.88
N MET A 186 -8.46 5.47 -14.36
CA MET A 186 -9.35 5.58 -15.52
C MET A 186 -8.71 4.96 -16.78
N ALA A 187 -7.43 5.28 -17.07
CA ALA A 187 -6.74 4.73 -18.23
C ALA A 187 -6.60 3.20 -18.14
N ALA A 188 -6.27 2.67 -16.94
CA ALA A 188 -6.16 1.25 -16.69
C ALA A 188 -7.53 0.53 -16.85
N ALA A 189 -8.59 1.08 -16.27
CA ALA A 189 -9.95 0.56 -16.39
C ALA A 189 -10.44 0.55 -17.84
N ALA A 190 -10.25 1.65 -18.56
CA ALA A 190 -10.59 1.77 -19.99
C ALA A 190 -9.81 0.76 -20.85
N SER A 191 -8.52 0.55 -20.58
CA SER A 191 -7.69 -0.40 -21.31
C SER A 191 -8.11 -1.86 -21.11
N LEU A 192 -8.69 -2.17 -19.94
CA LEU A 192 -9.22 -3.50 -19.58
C LEU A 192 -10.71 -3.67 -19.95
N ASP A 193 -11.35 -2.61 -20.45
CA ASP A 193 -12.79 -2.59 -20.79
C ASP A 193 -13.69 -3.04 -19.62
N GLN A 194 -13.38 -2.56 -18.42
CA GLN A 194 -14.15 -2.86 -17.21
C GLN A 194 -14.15 -1.66 -16.23
N PRO A 195 -15.23 -1.47 -15.44
CA PRO A 195 -15.24 -0.47 -14.37
C PRO A 195 -14.12 -0.73 -13.35
N PHE A 196 -13.48 0.35 -12.89
CA PHE A 196 -12.35 0.28 -11.96
C PHE A 196 -12.67 -0.51 -10.69
N GLU A 197 -13.82 -0.20 -10.07
CA GLU A 197 -14.28 -0.87 -8.83
C GLU A 197 -14.48 -2.37 -9.05
N LYS A 198 -14.99 -2.77 -10.24
CA LYS A 198 -15.16 -4.19 -10.56
C LYS A 198 -13.83 -4.91 -10.69
N ILE A 199 -12.83 -4.28 -11.33
CA ILE A 199 -11.48 -4.87 -11.43
C ILE A 199 -10.90 -5.03 -10.02
N MET A 200 -11.00 -3.99 -9.19
CA MET A 200 -10.48 -3.99 -7.82
C MET A 200 -11.14 -5.09 -6.98
N GLU A 201 -12.47 -5.07 -6.85
CA GLU A 201 -13.21 -5.90 -5.90
C GLU A 201 -13.49 -7.32 -6.40
N LYS A 202 -13.47 -7.56 -7.73
CA LYS A 202 -13.78 -8.90 -8.30
C LYS A 202 -12.58 -9.61 -8.88
N THR A 203 -11.45 -8.91 -9.10
CA THR A 203 -10.24 -9.51 -9.65
C THR A 203 -9.05 -9.39 -8.70
N ILE A 204 -8.69 -8.16 -8.29
CA ILE A 204 -7.45 -7.93 -7.54
C ILE A 204 -7.59 -8.40 -6.08
N PHE A 205 -8.57 -7.91 -5.32
CA PHE A 205 -8.73 -8.28 -3.91
C PHE A 205 -8.88 -9.80 -3.71
N PRO A 206 -9.78 -10.50 -4.44
CA PRO A 206 -9.91 -11.96 -4.29
C PRO A 206 -8.63 -12.72 -4.65
N ALA A 207 -7.92 -12.31 -5.71
CA ALA A 207 -6.66 -12.94 -6.10
C ALA A 207 -5.56 -12.80 -5.05
N LEU A 208 -5.62 -11.74 -4.23
CA LEU A 208 -4.71 -11.47 -3.11
C LEU A 208 -5.19 -12.07 -1.78
N GLY A 209 -6.36 -12.72 -1.74
CA GLY A 209 -6.97 -13.21 -0.51
C GLY A 209 -7.54 -12.12 0.40
N MET A 210 -7.75 -10.90 -0.12
CA MET A 210 -8.25 -9.73 0.61
C MET A 210 -9.79 -9.70 0.60
N MET A 211 -10.38 -10.50 1.46
CA MET A 211 -11.85 -10.75 1.45
C MET A 211 -12.66 -9.70 2.22
N HIS A 212 -12.00 -8.83 2.97
CA HIS A 212 -12.60 -7.75 3.77
C HIS A 212 -12.09 -6.36 3.33
N SER A 213 -11.76 -6.24 2.04
CA SER A 213 -11.32 -4.98 1.42
C SER A 213 -12.38 -4.49 0.43
N TYR A 214 -12.71 -3.20 0.48
CA TYR A 214 -13.84 -2.63 -0.23
C TYR A 214 -13.54 -1.20 -0.71
N ILE A 215 -14.13 -0.82 -1.83
CA ILE A 215 -14.32 0.58 -2.21
C ILE A 215 -15.58 1.12 -1.53
N THR A 216 -16.67 0.34 -1.56
CA THR A 216 -17.87 0.64 -0.80
C THR A 216 -18.11 -0.49 0.20
N VAL A 217 -18.03 -0.18 1.50
CA VAL A 217 -18.25 -1.18 2.56
C VAL A 217 -19.70 -1.68 2.50
N PRO A 218 -19.95 -2.99 2.31
CA PRO A 218 -21.30 -3.55 2.28
C PRO A 218 -22.03 -3.37 3.61
N GLN A 219 -23.35 -3.23 3.58
CA GLN A 219 -24.17 -3.03 4.79
C GLN A 219 -23.92 -4.11 5.86
N ALA A 220 -23.72 -5.36 5.45
CA ALA A 220 -23.43 -6.47 6.35
C ALA A 220 -22.09 -6.32 7.10
N GLN A 221 -21.14 -5.53 6.55
CA GLN A 221 -19.82 -5.28 7.10
C GLN A 221 -19.69 -3.93 7.83
N MET A 222 -20.74 -3.09 7.81
CA MET A 222 -20.73 -1.78 8.46
C MET A 222 -20.45 -1.85 9.97
N LYS A 223 -20.78 -2.96 10.61
CA LYS A 223 -20.48 -3.23 12.03
C LYS A 223 -18.96 -3.34 12.30
N ASN A 224 -18.16 -3.75 11.30
CA ASN A 224 -16.72 -3.89 11.40
C ASN A 224 -15.96 -2.63 10.94
N TYR A 225 -16.68 -1.67 10.33
CA TYR A 225 -16.07 -0.44 9.82
C TYR A 225 -15.94 0.59 10.94
N ALA A 226 -14.68 0.86 11.33
CA ALA A 226 -14.36 1.83 12.38
C ALA A 226 -14.92 3.22 12.09
N TYR A 227 -15.14 4.00 13.13
CA TYR A 227 -15.21 5.45 13.02
C TYR A 227 -13.81 6.01 13.09
N GLY A 228 -13.48 6.90 12.15
CA GLY A 228 -12.34 7.76 12.26
C GLY A 228 -12.67 8.96 13.15
N TYR A 229 -11.65 9.64 13.66
CA TYR A 229 -11.86 10.80 14.52
C TYR A 229 -11.12 12.02 13.95
N SER A 230 -11.86 13.12 13.77
CA SER A 230 -11.36 14.39 13.26
C SER A 230 -10.32 15.01 14.20
N LYS A 231 -9.74 16.15 13.81
CA LYS A 231 -8.86 16.94 14.69
C LYS A 231 -9.58 17.43 15.96
N THR A 232 -10.89 17.67 15.86
CA THR A 232 -11.78 18.05 16.97
C THR A 232 -12.40 16.86 17.68
N ASP A 233 -11.94 15.65 17.38
CA ASP A 233 -12.34 14.40 18.00
C ASP A 233 -13.76 13.91 17.67
N GLU A 234 -14.36 14.49 16.63
CA GLU A 234 -15.68 14.09 16.14
C GLU A 234 -15.58 12.83 15.29
N PRO A 235 -16.55 11.88 15.39
CA PRO A 235 -16.59 10.70 14.56
C PRO A 235 -16.82 11.08 13.09
N ILE A 236 -15.97 10.54 12.20
CA ILE A 236 -16.02 10.86 10.77
C ILE A 236 -15.68 9.63 9.92
N ARG A 237 -16.27 9.57 8.73
CA ARG A 237 -15.86 8.69 7.64
C ARG A 237 -15.71 9.52 6.37
N VAL A 238 -14.87 9.04 5.44
CA VAL A 238 -14.60 9.74 4.20
C VAL A 238 -15.90 9.94 3.40
N ASN A 239 -16.13 11.17 2.94
CA ASN A 239 -17.10 11.49 1.90
C ASN A 239 -16.35 11.45 0.55
N PRO A 240 -16.66 10.49 -0.36
CA PRO A 240 -15.92 10.31 -1.60
C PRO A 240 -16.12 11.51 -2.53
N GLY A 241 -15.02 12.12 -2.98
CA GLY A 241 -15.01 13.08 -4.09
C GLY A 241 -14.77 12.40 -5.44
N PRO A 242 -14.58 13.19 -6.52
CA PRO A 242 -14.31 12.68 -7.85
C PRO A 242 -13.06 11.79 -7.86
N LEU A 243 -13.16 10.64 -8.55
CA LEU A 243 -12.08 9.64 -8.70
C LEU A 243 -11.53 9.15 -7.34
N ALA A 244 -12.36 9.17 -6.31
CA ALA A 244 -11.99 8.68 -4.98
C ALA A 244 -11.60 7.20 -4.98
N SER A 245 -12.32 6.38 -5.76
CA SER A 245 -12.07 4.92 -5.87
C SER A 245 -10.63 4.63 -6.25
N GLU A 246 -10.08 5.38 -7.20
CA GLU A 246 -8.75 5.22 -7.73
C GLU A 246 -7.68 5.82 -6.81
N ALA A 247 -8.01 6.88 -6.08
CA ALA A 247 -7.00 7.71 -5.40
C ALA A 247 -6.86 7.43 -3.90
N TYR A 248 -7.96 7.16 -3.18
CA TYR A 248 -7.95 7.03 -1.71
C TYR A 248 -9.14 6.24 -1.14
N GLY A 249 -9.94 5.61 -2.02
CA GLY A 249 -11.26 5.07 -1.67
C GLY A 249 -11.26 3.69 -1.03
N VAL A 250 -10.14 2.97 -0.94
CA VAL A 250 -10.11 1.62 -0.37
C VAL A 250 -10.25 1.67 1.17
N LYS A 251 -11.07 0.76 1.68
CA LYS A 251 -11.19 0.41 3.09
C LYS A 251 -10.75 -1.03 3.24
N SER A 252 -9.93 -1.32 4.25
CA SER A 252 -9.33 -2.64 4.42
C SER A 252 -9.06 -2.95 5.89
N THR A 253 -8.69 -4.18 6.18
CA THR A 253 -8.31 -4.66 7.51
C THR A 253 -6.79 -4.85 7.61
N ALA A 254 -6.24 -4.94 8.82
CA ALA A 254 -4.84 -5.27 9.00
C ALA A 254 -4.52 -6.67 8.46
N ASN A 255 -5.47 -7.61 8.57
CA ASN A 255 -5.35 -8.96 8.02
C ASN A 255 -5.22 -8.95 6.49
N ASP A 256 -6.11 -8.27 5.78
CA ASP A 256 -6.05 -8.18 4.32
C ASP A 256 -4.79 -7.43 3.85
N MET A 257 -4.44 -6.34 4.53
CA MET A 257 -3.29 -5.53 4.16
C MET A 257 -1.96 -6.25 4.34
N ILE A 258 -1.83 -7.18 5.32
CA ILE A 258 -0.60 -7.96 5.44
C ILE A 258 -0.49 -9.01 4.34
N HIS A 259 -1.61 -9.57 3.85
CA HIS A 259 -1.61 -10.40 2.63
C HIS A 259 -1.12 -9.63 1.40
N TYR A 260 -1.52 -8.36 1.29
CA TYR A 260 -0.99 -7.48 0.22
C TYR A 260 0.52 -7.30 0.34
N VAL A 261 1.04 -7.06 1.54
CA VAL A 261 2.49 -7.01 1.80
C VAL A 261 3.17 -8.34 1.46
N ASP A 262 2.59 -9.47 1.85
CA ASP A 262 3.12 -10.80 1.53
C ASP A 262 3.16 -11.05 0.01
N ALA A 263 2.19 -10.53 -0.75
CA ALA A 263 2.22 -10.57 -2.21
C ALA A 263 3.41 -9.78 -2.79
N HIS A 264 3.67 -8.57 -2.27
CA HIS A 264 4.81 -7.75 -2.65
C HIS A 264 6.16 -8.36 -2.26
N LEU A 265 6.21 -9.10 -1.15
CA LEU A 265 7.36 -9.90 -0.71
C LEU A 265 7.52 -11.23 -1.45
N GLN A 266 6.62 -11.54 -2.40
CA GLN A 266 6.58 -12.80 -3.16
C GLN A 266 6.45 -14.03 -2.25
N LEU A 267 5.67 -13.92 -1.19
CA LEU A 267 5.40 -14.99 -0.22
C LEU A 267 4.11 -15.75 -0.55
N LEU A 268 3.25 -15.19 -1.40
CA LEU A 268 2.01 -15.81 -1.86
C LEU A 268 2.19 -16.49 -3.21
N LYS A 269 1.47 -17.59 -3.40
CA LYS A 269 1.38 -18.26 -4.71
C LYS A 269 0.27 -17.58 -5.53
N LEU A 270 0.63 -16.63 -6.39
CA LEU A 270 -0.27 -15.90 -7.25
C LEU A 270 -0.21 -16.40 -8.70
N ASP A 271 -1.20 -16.01 -9.51
CA ASP A 271 -1.11 -16.11 -10.97
C ASP A 271 0.15 -15.35 -11.46
N LYS A 272 0.85 -15.93 -12.46
CA LYS A 272 2.13 -15.40 -12.94
C LYS A 272 2.02 -13.95 -13.45
N LYS A 273 0.90 -13.59 -14.10
CA LYS A 273 0.72 -12.22 -14.62
C LYS A 273 0.51 -11.23 -13.51
N LEU A 274 -0.28 -11.58 -12.49
CA LEU A 274 -0.47 -10.73 -11.31
C LEU A 274 0.83 -10.61 -10.51
N GLN A 275 1.56 -11.71 -10.31
CA GLN A 275 2.88 -11.69 -9.67
C GLN A 275 3.84 -10.74 -10.38
N THR A 276 3.92 -10.84 -11.72
CA THR A 276 4.77 -9.97 -12.54
C THR A 276 4.30 -8.51 -12.45
N ALA A 277 2.99 -8.26 -12.47
CA ALA A 277 2.44 -6.92 -12.34
C ALA A 277 2.82 -6.27 -11.01
N ILE A 278 2.70 -7.01 -9.89
CA ILE A 278 3.11 -6.54 -8.56
C ILE A 278 4.61 -6.20 -8.55
N GLN A 279 5.46 -7.07 -9.08
CA GLN A 279 6.90 -6.82 -9.17
C GLN A 279 7.22 -5.57 -9.99
N ASN A 280 6.53 -5.38 -11.11
CA ASN A 280 6.74 -4.23 -11.99
C ASN A 280 6.36 -2.90 -11.31
N THR A 281 5.51 -2.91 -10.27
CA THR A 281 5.23 -1.69 -9.50
C THR A 281 6.44 -1.17 -8.72
N HIS A 282 7.48 -1.97 -8.54
CA HIS A 282 8.72 -1.60 -7.85
C HIS A 282 9.85 -1.16 -8.81
N ILE A 283 9.56 -0.96 -10.09
CA ILE A 283 10.53 -0.39 -11.04
C ILE A 283 10.72 1.09 -10.71
N GLY A 284 11.97 1.51 -10.46
CA GLY A 284 12.30 2.90 -10.13
C GLY A 284 12.47 3.76 -11.38
N TYR A 285 11.69 4.84 -11.47
CA TYR A 285 11.66 5.71 -12.66
C TYR A 285 12.25 7.10 -12.45
N PHE A 286 12.14 7.65 -11.25
CA PHE A 286 12.63 9.00 -10.93
C PHE A 286 13.33 9.07 -9.58
N LYS A 287 14.36 9.93 -9.48
CA LYS A 287 14.92 10.36 -8.20
C LYS A 287 14.24 11.66 -7.76
N ILE A 288 13.83 11.70 -6.48
CA ILE A 288 13.22 12.85 -5.81
C ILE A 288 13.98 13.04 -4.49
N GLY A 289 15.05 13.84 -4.48
CA GLY A 289 15.98 13.84 -3.35
C GLY A 289 16.53 12.43 -3.09
N GLU A 290 16.41 11.94 -1.86
CA GLU A 290 16.88 10.61 -1.47
C GLU A 290 15.92 9.48 -1.93
N MET A 291 14.66 9.80 -2.18
CA MET A 291 13.63 8.86 -2.57
C MET A 291 13.77 8.45 -4.05
N THR A 292 13.52 7.18 -4.36
CA THR A 292 13.22 6.72 -5.72
C THR A 292 11.71 6.55 -5.85
N GLN A 293 11.13 7.20 -6.86
CA GLN A 293 9.72 7.07 -7.20
C GLN A 293 9.53 5.91 -8.17
N ASP A 294 8.77 4.92 -7.74
CA ASP A 294 8.31 3.80 -8.53
C ASP A 294 6.90 4.09 -9.09
N LEU A 295 6.16 3.06 -9.53
CA LEU A 295 4.74 3.23 -9.82
C LEU A 295 3.98 3.41 -8.49
N ILE A 296 3.75 4.66 -8.09
CA ILE A 296 3.15 5.08 -6.82
C ILE A 296 3.98 4.77 -5.58
N TRP A 297 4.62 3.60 -5.49
CA TRP A 297 5.49 3.24 -4.37
C TRP A 297 6.71 4.16 -4.29
N GLU A 298 7.27 4.25 -3.09
CA GLU A 298 8.42 5.07 -2.75
C GLU A 298 9.48 4.14 -2.13
N GLN A 299 10.69 4.09 -2.72
CA GLN A 299 11.73 3.17 -2.26
C GLN A 299 13.04 3.88 -1.88
N TYR A 300 13.78 3.23 -0.98
CA TYR A 300 15.08 3.65 -0.48
C TYR A 300 16.02 2.45 -0.42
N PRO A 301 17.34 2.61 -0.63
CA PRO A 301 18.31 1.55 -0.37
C PRO A 301 18.18 1.04 1.07
N TYR A 302 18.31 -0.26 1.29
CA TYR A 302 18.26 -0.86 2.63
C TYR A 302 19.63 -1.41 3.03
N PRO A 303 20.11 -1.19 4.28
CA PRO A 303 19.44 -0.48 5.38
C PRO A 303 19.30 1.03 5.12
N VAL A 304 18.27 1.64 5.70
CA VAL A 304 17.94 3.05 5.52
C VAL A 304 17.89 3.76 6.87
N GLU A 305 18.43 4.96 6.94
CA GLU A 305 18.32 5.81 8.11
C GLU A 305 16.91 6.43 8.23
N VAL A 306 16.40 6.52 9.45
CA VAL A 306 15.06 7.09 9.69
C VAL A 306 14.92 8.53 9.14
N SER A 307 15.99 9.31 9.19
CA SER A 307 16.05 10.68 8.65
C SER A 307 15.75 10.73 7.15
N GLN A 308 16.24 9.76 6.38
CA GLN A 308 15.98 9.67 4.93
C GLN A 308 14.50 9.34 4.66
N LEU A 309 13.93 8.40 5.42
CA LEU A 309 12.49 8.08 5.33
C LEU A 309 11.62 9.29 5.71
N LEU A 310 12.00 10.02 6.78
CA LEU A 310 11.28 11.21 7.21
C LEU A 310 11.36 12.33 6.15
N ALA A 311 12.51 12.52 5.52
CA ALA A 311 12.67 13.50 4.44
C ALA A 311 11.76 13.18 3.24
N GLY A 312 11.72 11.92 2.81
CA GLY A 312 10.88 11.48 1.68
C GLY A 312 9.39 11.37 1.99
N ASN A 313 9.00 11.39 3.27
CA ASN A 313 7.60 11.43 3.72
C ASN A 313 7.20 12.79 4.33
N SER A 314 7.99 13.83 4.06
CA SER A 314 7.78 15.17 4.61
C SER A 314 6.62 15.92 3.92
N SER A 315 6.14 16.97 4.60
CA SER A 315 5.15 17.90 4.03
C SER A 315 5.60 18.48 2.69
N LYS A 316 6.90 18.76 2.53
CA LYS A 316 7.48 19.26 1.29
C LYS A 316 7.22 18.29 0.12
N ILE A 317 7.47 17.01 0.33
CA ILE A 317 7.26 15.97 -0.70
C ILE A 317 5.77 15.82 -1.07
N ILE A 318 4.86 16.10 -0.12
CA ILE A 318 3.42 15.91 -0.31
C ILE A 318 2.76 17.16 -0.92
N PHE A 319 3.12 18.36 -0.46
CA PHE A 319 2.40 19.59 -0.75
C PHE A 319 3.10 20.52 -1.74
N GLU A 320 4.39 20.29 -2.04
CA GLU A 320 5.15 21.12 -2.95
C GLU A 320 5.51 20.37 -4.24
N ASP A 321 5.83 21.15 -5.28
CA ASP A 321 6.41 20.61 -6.51
C ASP A 321 7.91 20.33 -6.25
N ASN A 322 8.35 19.10 -6.53
CA ASN A 322 9.71 18.64 -6.27
C ASN A 322 10.40 18.23 -7.58
N VAL A 323 11.65 18.61 -7.76
CA VAL A 323 12.43 18.21 -8.94
C VAL A 323 12.43 16.69 -9.09
N ALA A 324 12.08 16.21 -10.27
CA ALA A 324 12.08 14.79 -10.63
C ALA A 324 13.18 14.53 -11.67
N THR A 325 14.23 13.79 -11.26
CA THR A 325 15.30 13.40 -12.18
C THR A 325 15.01 12.02 -12.74
N LYS A 326 14.78 11.94 -14.04
CA LYS A 326 14.49 10.67 -14.73
C LYS A 326 15.67 9.71 -14.63
N ILE A 327 15.41 8.46 -14.25
CA ILE A 327 16.38 7.37 -14.24
C ILE A 327 16.33 6.65 -15.59
N SER A 328 17.47 6.56 -16.29
CA SER A 328 17.55 5.92 -17.59
C SER A 328 18.80 5.04 -17.70
N PRO A 329 18.67 3.72 -17.92
CA PRO A 329 17.40 2.97 -17.94
C PRO A 329 16.75 2.94 -16.53
N PRO A 330 15.42 2.67 -16.43
CA PRO A 330 14.75 2.51 -15.14
C PRO A 330 15.42 1.43 -14.28
N VAL A 331 15.44 1.65 -12.95
CA VAL A 331 15.99 0.67 -12.01
C VAL A 331 15.04 -0.51 -11.91
N LYS A 332 15.55 -1.71 -12.23
CA LYS A 332 14.78 -2.94 -12.06
C LYS A 332 14.44 -3.17 -10.58
N PRO A 333 13.35 -3.93 -10.29
CA PRO A 333 13.03 -4.30 -8.93
C PRO A 333 14.25 -4.89 -8.21
N ASP A 334 14.64 -4.27 -7.09
CA ASP A 334 15.74 -4.72 -6.22
C ASP A 334 15.15 -5.25 -4.91
N ALA A 335 15.77 -6.28 -4.38
CA ALA A 335 15.40 -6.83 -3.08
C ALA A 335 15.98 -6.03 -1.92
N ASN A 336 17.13 -5.33 -2.13
CA ASN A 336 17.85 -4.60 -1.08
C ASN A 336 17.35 -3.17 -0.94
N VAL A 337 16.04 -3.01 -0.84
CA VAL A 337 15.35 -1.74 -0.66
C VAL A 337 14.29 -1.84 0.43
N LEU A 338 14.00 -0.70 1.07
CA LEU A 338 12.76 -0.51 1.82
C LEU A 338 11.77 0.20 0.90
N ILE A 339 10.60 -0.39 0.72
CA ILE A 339 9.49 0.15 -0.07
C ILE A 339 8.38 0.55 0.89
N ASN A 340 7.79 1.73 0.69
CA ASN A 340 6.76 2.23 1.60
C ASN A 340 5.67 3.05 0.92
N LYS A 341 4.56 3.23 1.65
CA LYS A 341 3.50 4.20 1.33
C LYS A 341 2.75 4.64 2.57
N THR A 342 2.55 5.94 2.66
CA THR A 342 1.65 6.56 3.66
C THR A 342 0.23 6.69 3.11
N GLY A 343 -0.74 6.72 4.01
CA GLY A 343 -2.13 7.03 3.67
C GLY A 343 -2.83 7.81 4.77
N SER A 344 -3.66 8.76 4.37
CA SER A 344 -4.48 9.54 5.30
C SER A 344 -5.83 9.86 4.68
N THR A 345 -6.85 9.88 5.52
CA THR A 345 -8.11 10.60 5.33
C THR A 345 -8.28 11.58 6.49
N ASN A 346 -9.39 12.30 6.55
CA ASN A 346 -9.60 13.26 7.66
C ASN A 346 -9.65 12.58 9.03
N GLY A 347 -10.09 11.31 9.08
CA GLY A 347 -10.25 10.57 10.33
C GLY A 347 -9.29 9.38 10.50
N PHE A 348 -8.47 9.05 9.51
CA PHE A 348 -7.65 7.84 9.54
C PHE A 348 -6.21 8.11 9.11
N GLY A 349 -5.30 7.32 9.66
CA GLY A 349 -3.90 7.34 9.29
C GLY A 349 -3.34 5.94 9.13
N GLY A 350 -2.65 5.69 8.00
CA GLY A 350 -2.03 4.41 7.71
C GLY A 350 -0.59 4.53 7.24
N TYR A 351 0.16 3.45 7.39
CA TYR A 351 1.49 3.28 6.83
C TYR A 351 1.74 1.81 6.49
N VAL A 352 2.36 1.59 5.37
CA VAL A 352 2.80 0.26 4.92
C VAL A 352 4.26 0.36 4.51
N ALA A 353 5.10 -0.57 4.98
CA ALA A 353 6.49 -0.68 4.56
C ALA A 353 6.96 -2.14 4.59
N PHE A 354 7.88 -2.48 3.69
CA PHE A 354 8.43 -3.82 3.61
C PHE A 354 9.84 -3.83 3.00
N VAL A 355 10.61 -4.89 3.32
CA VAL A 355 11.99 -5.10 2.85
C VAL A 355 12.07 -6.48 2.18
N PRO A 356 12.06 -6.56 0.84
CA PRO A 356 12.02 -7.83 0.13
C PRO A 356 13.18 -8.78 0.45
N ALA A 357 14.40 -8.27 0.55
CA ALA A 357 15.59 -9.08 0.87
C ALA A 357 15.50 -9.76 2.25
N ARG A 358 14.80 -9.11 3.20
CA ARG A 358 14.62 -9.60 4.57
C ARG A 358 13.32 -10.36 4.77
N ARG A 359 12.40 -10.27 3.78
CA ARG A 359 11.07 -10.88 3.82
C ARG A 359 10.29 -10.45 5.07
N ILE A 360 10.42 -9.17 5.42
CA ILE A 360 9.73 -8.54 6.54
C ILE A 360 8.85 -7.40 6.04
N GLY A 361 7.77 -7.14 6.74
CA GLY A 361 6.87 -6.04 6.42
C GLY A 361 6.01 -5.64 7.60
N ILE A 362 5.45 -4.44 7.52
CA ILE A 362 4.58 -3.86 8.53
C ILE A 362 3.42 -3.10 7.90
N VAL A 363 2.27 -3.21 8.51
CA VAL A 363 1.05 -2.43 8.25
C VAL A 363 0.63 -1.78 9.57
N ILE A 364 0.42 -0.47 9.57
CA ILE A 364 -0.16 0.28 10.70
C ILE A 364 -1.41 0.98 10.21
N LEU A 365 -2.55 0.71 10.85
CA LEU A 365 -3.84 1.33 10.56
C LEU A 365 -4.39 1.96 11.85
N ALA A 366 -4.72 3.24 11.81
CA ALA A 366 -5.25 3.98 12.95
C ALA A 366 -6.50 4.77 12.58
N ASN A 367 -7.46 4.82 13.47
CA ASN A 367 -8.68 5.62 13.30
C ASN A 367 -8.53 7.07 13.81
N LYS A 368 -7.36 7.62 13.62
CA LYS A 368 -7.00 9.03 13.77
C LYS A 368 -5.95 9.41 12.74
N ASN A 369 -6.10 10.56 12.11
CA ASN A 369 -5.05 11.11 11.26
C ASN A 369 -4.00 11.81 12.14
N TYR A 370 -2.99 11.07 12.56
CA TYR A 370 -1.87 11.55 13.37
C TYR A 370 -0.61 11.80 12.51
N PRO A 371 0.44 12.45 13.02
CA PRO A 371 1.60 12.84 12.21
C PRO A 371 2.24 11.68 11.44
N ILE A 372 2.55 11.92 10.17
CA ILE A 372 3.24 10.95 9.31
C ILE A 372 4.60 10.59 9.89
N THR A 373 5.31 11.57 10.47
CA THR A 373 6.62 11.36 11.12
C THR A 373 6.54 10.29 12.21
N ALA A 374 5.51 10.31 13.03
CA ALA A 374 5.31 9.29 14.07
C ALA A 374 5.09 7.89 13.46
N ARG A 375 4.26 7.76 12.40
CA ARG A 375 4.01 6.48 11.72
C ARG A 375 5.29 5.88 11.14
N VAL A 376 6.08 6.72 10.45
CA VAL A 376 7.34 6.32 9.83
C VAL A 376 8.36 5.89 10.87
N THR A 377 8.50 6.67 11.96
CA THR A 377 9.44 6.36 13.05
C THR A 377 9.09 5.05 13.75
N ILE A 378 7.80 4.85 14.07
CA ILE A 378 7.31 3.61 14.69
C ILE A 378 7.60 2.42 13.76
N ALA A 379 7.21 2.53 12.49
CA ALA A 379 7.41 1.42 11.54
C ALA A 379 8.90 1.10 11.33
N HIS A 380 9.75 2.11 11.21
CA HIS A 380 11.20 1.92 11.10
C HIS A 380 11.79 1.21 12.32
N HIS A 381 11.39 1.63 13.55
CA HIS A 381 11.81 0.95 14.78
C HIS A 381 11.42 -0.53 14.76
N ILE A 382 10.15 -0.82 14.46
CA ILE A 382 9.65 -2.21 14.43
C ILE A 382 10.33 -3.02 13.33
N LEU A 383 10.48 -2.50 12.10
CA LEU A 383 11.18 -3.21 11.03
C LEU A 383 12.61 -3.58 11.41
N ASN A 384 13.33 -2.72 12.14
CA ASN A 384 14.66 -3.04 12.65
C ASN A 384 14.65 -4.17 13.70
N GLN A 385 13.58 -4.29 14.51
CA GLN A 385 13.43 -5.42 15.43
C GLN A 385 13.08 -6.71 14.67
N LEU A 386 12.17 -6.64 13.68
CA LEU A 386 11.85 -7.78 12.81
C LEU A 386 13.08 -8.30 12.06
N ASP A 387 13.95 -7.40 11.59
CA ASP A 387 15.17 -7.74 10.88
C ASP A 387 16.14 -8.57 11.73
N ARG A 388 16.19 -8.28 13.03
CA ARG A 388 16.99 -9.07 14.01
C ARG A 388 16.41 -10.46 14.26
N LEU A 389 15.08 -10.61 14.13
CA LEU A 389 14.39 -11.90 14.32
C LEU A 389 14.34 -12.70 13.02
N ALA A 390 14.44 -12.05 11.86
CA ALA A 390 14.37 -12.72 10.57
C ALA A 390 15.64 -13.59 10.36
N PRO A 391 15.50 -14.89 10.05
CA PRO A 391 16.65 -15.72 9.79
C PRO A 391 17.43 -15.21 8.59
N LEU A 392 18.75 -15.12 8.73
CA LEU A 392 19.65 -14.83 7.62
C LEU A 392 19.44 -15.92 6.56
N LYS A 393 19.24 -15.55 5.29
CA LYS A 393 19.28 -16.54 4.20
C LYS A 393 20.64 -17.24 4.27
N ALA A 394 20.65 -18.55 4.39
CA ALA A 394 21.84 -19.33 4.05
C ALA A 394 22.25 -18.93 2.60
N LYS A 395 23.50 -18.48 2.47
CA LYS A 395 24.07 -18.09 1.17
C LYS A 395 24.14 -19.25 0.22
#